data_6b17857209a40d2f31b0d02d71ddb1de
#
_entry.id   6b17857209a40d2f31b0d02d71ddb1de
#
_cell.length_a   1.000
_cell.length_b   1.000
_cell.length_c   1.000
_cell.angle_alpha   90.00
_cell.angle_beta   90.00
_cell.angle_gamma   90.00
#
_symmetry.space_group_name_H-M   'P 1'
#
loop_
_entity.id
_entity.type
_entity.pdbx_description
1 polymer ?
#
loop_
_entity_poly.entity_id
_entity_poly.type
_entity_poly.pdbx_seq_one_letter_code
_entity_poly.pdbx_strand_id
1 'polypeptide(L)'
;MTPDEFRRRGHELIERIAAYREGLAARPVRSAVAPGGLRARLPAVAPTAPEPFEAIWRDLDELIVPSLTHWQHPRFCGYFPANAELSSVLGDLASSGLGVIGLSWQSSPALTELEEVMTDWFRQMLGLPLGWNGVLQDTASTCTLVALLCARERAGGFPAEGPGGQGGTAPLVVYHSEQAHSSVVKAALLAGFGRDHLRAIPVDADHALRPQALATEMARDRAAGRIPCAVVATTGTTATTALDPLAEIATLCVREGAWLHVDAAMAGAAMILPECRWMWRGVEAADSIVVNAHKWLGAVFDCSVYFVRDPALLVRVMSTSPSYLRSAVDGEVRNLRDWGIPLGRRFRALKLWFLLREQGVEGLQRRLRRDLTLAQDLVAAVAAARDAGWRRLAPVPLQTVCVRHEPPGMGGEALDAHTLAWVERVNAAGVAYLTPALLGGRWMARVSLGGLNTGPEDVRAVWAAMRAAAERAAPPALR
;
A
#
# COMPACT_ATOMS: atom_id res chain seq x y z
N MET A 1 22.35 -24.99 -15.23
CA MET A 1 23.23 -23.82 -15.00
C MET A 1 24.24 -24.17 -13.92
N THR A 2 25.52 -23.99 -14.21
CA THR A 2 26.62 -24.19 -13.24
C THR A 2 26.78 -22.93 -12.35
N PRO A 3 27.47 -23.02 -11.19
CA PRO A 3 27.78 -21.84 -10.38
C PRO A 3 28.53 -20.75 -11.15
N ASP A 4 29.42 -21.11 -12.09
CA ASP A 4 30.19 -20.16 -12.90
C ASP A 4 29.27 -19.46 -13.94
N GLU A 5 28.40 -20.20 -14.57
CA GLU A 5 27.35 -19.61 -15.44
C GLU A 5 26.42 -18.70 -14.66
N PHE A 6 26.00 -19.11 -13.47
CA PHE A 6 25.15 -18.27 -12.60
C PHE A 6 25.85 -16.96 -12.24
N ARG A 7 27.14 -17.02 -11.88
CA ARG A 7 27.91 -15.81 -11.56
C ARG A 7 28.00 -14.87 -12.77
N ARG A 8 28.32 -15.39 -13.95
CA ARG A 8 28.42 -14.60 -15.17
C ARG A 8 27.04 -13.96 -15.52
N ARG A 9 25.98 -14.75 -15.55
CA ARG A 9 24.63 -14.26 -15.85
C ARG A 9 24.09 -13.31 -14.79
N GLY A 10 24.46 -13.52 -13.53
CA GLY A 10 24.14 -12.60 -12.45
C GLY A 10 24.79 -11.23 -12.64
N HIS A 11 26.06 -11.17 -13.03
CA HIS A 11 26.72 -9.91 -13.37
C HIS A 11 26.01 -9.21 -14.55
N GLU A 12 25.72 -9.94 -15.62
CA GLU A 12 24.97 -9.42 -16.78
C GLU A 12 23.61 -8.83 -16.36
N LEU A 13 22.89 -9.49 -15.44
CA LEU A 13 21.60 -9.00 -14.93
C LEU A 13 21.76 -7.72 -14.11
N ILE A 14 22.75 -7.65 -13.25
CA ILE A 14 23.02 -6.45 -12.44
C ILE A 14 23.31 -5.24 -13.33
N GLU A 15 24.16 -5.42 -14.35
CA GLU A 15 24.46 -4.36 -15.32
C GLU A 15 23.19 -3.90 -16.07
N ARG A 16 22.33 -4.83 -16.49
CA ARG A 16 21.06 -4.50 -17.16
C ARG A 16 20.13 -3.72 -16.25
N ILE A 17 20.04 -4.10 -14.98
CA ILE A 17 19.21 -3.37 -13.99
C ILE A 17 19.76 -1.96 -13.77
N ALA A 18 21.09 -1.82 -13.62
CA ALA A 18 21.73 -0.53 -13.44
C ALA A 18 21.48 0.38 -14.66
N ALA A 19 21.77 -0.10 -15.87
CA ALA A 19 21.53 0.64 -17.12
C ALA A 19 20.04 1.00 -17.32
N TYR A 20 19.13 0.09 -16.96
CA TYR A 20 17.69 0.40 -16.97
C TYR A 20 17.34 1.55 -16.02
N ARG A 21 17.88 1.55 -14.80
CA ARG A 21 17.64 2.61 -13.80
C ARG A 21 18.23 3.95 -14.22
N GLU A 22 19.44 3.96 -14.78
CA GLU A 22 20.09 5.15 -15.30
C GLU A 22 19.33 5.78 -16.48
N GLY A 23 18.89 4.94 -17.42
CA GLY A 23 18.17 5.37 -18.63
C GLY A 23 16.67 5.66 -18.39
N LEU A 24 16.15 5.51 -17.18
CA LEU A 24 14.72 5.47 -16.92
C LEU A 24 14.02 6.81 -17.20
N ALA A 25 14.64 7.95 -16.85
CA ALA A 25 14.07 9.27 -17.07
C ALA A 25 13.88 9.65 -18.56
N ALA A 26 14.58 8.98 -19.46
CA ALA A 26 14.46 9.19 -20.92
C ALA A 26 13.36 8.31 -21.55
N ARG A 27 12.77 7.37 -20.82
CA ARG A 27 11.71 6.49 -21.29
C ARG A 27 10.34 7.16 -21.13
N PRO A 28 9.32 6.79 -21.94
CA PRO A 28 7.94 7.17 -21.62
C PRO A 28 7.51 6.48 -20.32
N VAL A 29 6.81 7.20 -19.44
CA VAL A 29 6.38 6.64 -18.14
C VAL A 29 5.43 5.46 -18.31
N ARG A 30 4.48 5.59 -19.24
CA ARG A 30 3.46 4.58 -19.56
C ARG A 30 3.85 3.80 -20.81
N SER A 31 3.69 2.47 -20.77
CA SER A 31 3.79 1.64 -21.96
C SER A 31 2.72 2.01 -23.00
N ALA A 32 3.12 2.02 -24.27
CA ALA A 32 2.22 2.21 -25.42
C ALA A 32 1.66 0.86 -25.96
N VAL A 33 1.99 -0.25 -25.34
CA VAL A 33 1.53 -1.59 -25.75
C VAL A 33 0.00 -1.69 -25.66
N ALA A 34 -0.63 -2.07 -26.77
CA ALA A 34 -2.07 -2.35 -26.80
C ALA A 34 -2.39 -3.68 -26.07
N PRO A 35 -3.63 -3.85 -25.56
CA PRO A 35 -4.07 -5.12 -24.98
C PRO A 35 -3.80 -6.31 -25.92
N GLY A 36 -3.11 -7.32 -25.42
CA GLY A 36 -2.70 -8.50 -26.17
C GLY A 36 -1.42 -8.34 -27.01
N GLY A 37 -0.89 -7.11 -27.16
CA GLY A 37 0.25 -6.82 -28.03
C GLY A 37 1.54 -7.54 -27.61
N LEU A 38 1.84 -7.63 -26.32
CA LEU A 38 2.97 -8.43 -25.83
C LEU A 38 2.71 -9.92 -26.04
N ARG A 39 1.52 -10.41 -25.68
CA ARG A 39 1.19 -11.84 -25.82
C ARG A 39 1.30 -12.33 -27.25
N ALA A 40 0.93 -11.52 -28.25
CA ALA A 40 1.04 -11.88 -29.66
C ALA A 40 2.49 -12.00 -30.17
N ARG A 41 3.45 -11.44 -29.43
CA ARG A 41 4.89 -11.50 -29.77
C ARG A 41 5.64 -12.62 -29.03
N LEU A 42 5.04 -13.20 -28.00
CA LEU A 42 5.61 -14.30 -27.23
C LEU A 42 5.22 -15.65 -27.86
N PRO A 43 6.04 -16.72 -27.69
CA PRO A 43 5.69 -18.07 -28.17
C PRO A 43 4.33 -18.52 -27.62
N ALA A 44 3.51 -19.13 -28.48
CA ALA A 44 2.19 -19.64 -28.09
C ALA A 44 2.24 -20.89 -27.22
N VAL A 45 3.36 -21.62 -27.25
CA VAL A 45 3.60 -22.86 -26.48
C VAL A 45 4.92 -22.78 -25.74
N ALA A 46 5.04 -23.51 -24.65
CA ALA A 46 6.28 -23.61 -23.89
C ALA A 46 7.39 -24.23 -24.76
N PRO A 47 8.66 -23.79 -24.65
CA PRO A 47 9.76 -24.39 -25.38
C PRO A 47 9.93 -25.86 -24.97
N THR A 48 10.03 -26.74 -25.97
CA THR A 48 10.23 -28.18 -25.73
C THR A 48 11.70 -28.55 -25.55
N ALA A 49 12.60 -27.68 -25.95
CA ALA A 49 14.04 -27.81 -25.78
C ALA A 49 14.63 -26.55 -25.12
N PRO A 50 15.80 -26.66 -24.44
CA PRO A 50 16.46 -25.51 -23.88
C PRO A 50 16.82 -24.47 -24.97
N GLU A 51 16.64 -23.21 -24.65
CA GLU A 51 17.01 -22.07 -25.50
C GLU A 51 18.33 -21.44 -25.02
N PRO A 52 19.11 -20.82 -25.91
CA PRO A 52 20.27 -20.04 -25.52
C PRO A 52 19.86 -18.88 -24.59
N PHE A 53 20.67 -18.64 -23.55
CA PHE A 53 20.35 -17.59 -22.57
C PHE A 53 20.31 -16.19 -23.20
N GLU A 54 21.02 -15.99 -24.29
CA GLU A 54 21.01 -14.78 -25.12
C GLU A 54 19.64 -14.50 -25.75
N ALA A 55 18.86 -15.53 -26.05
CA ALA A 55 17.49 -15.36 -26.51
C ALA A 55 16.58 -14.83 -25.39
N ILE A 56 16.76 -15.34 -24.16
CA ILE A 56 16.03 -14.86 -22.97
C ILE A 56 16.33 -13.37 -22.70
N TRP A 57 17.62 -12.96 -22.80
CA TRP A 57 18.03 -11.57 -22.65
C TRP A 57 17.44 -10.68 -23.73
N ARG A 58 17.48 -11.11 -24.97
CA ARG A 58 16.87 -10.37 -26.08
C ARG A 58 15.38 -10.14 -25.84
N ASP A 59 14.65 -11.18 -25.47
CA ASP A 59 13.21 -11.06 -25.19
C ASP A 59 12.93 -10.15 -23.99
N LEU A 60 13.75 -10.19 -22.96
CA LEU A 60 13.67 -9.25 -21.85
C LEU A 60 13.83 -7.81 -22.32
N ASP A 61 14.88 -7.53 -23.12
CA ASP A 61 15.23 -6.17 -23.53
C ASP A 61 14.30 -5.61 -24.61
N GLU A 62 13.86 -6.44 -25.57
CA GLU A 62 13.12 -6.01 -26.76
C GLU A 62 11.60 -6.20 -26.62
N LEU A 63 11.13 -7.11 -25.76
CA LEU A 63 9.71 -7.39 -25.60
C LEU A 63 9.19 -6.98 -24.22
N ILE A 64 9.83 -7.42 -23.15
CA ILE A 64 9.30 -7.25 -21.79
C ILE A 64 9.52 -5.82 -21.30
N VAL A 65 10.77 -5.33 -21.30
CA VAL A 65 11.09 -3.99 -20.77
C VAL A 65 10.34 -2.86 -21.49
N PRO A 66 10.23 -2.82 -22.86
CA PRO A 66 9.44 -1.79 -23.54
C PRO A 66 7.92 -1.88 -23.28
N SER A 67 7.44 -3.02 -22.80
CA SER A 67 6.03 -3.23 -22.48
C SER A 67 5.67 -2.84 -21.04
N LEU A 68 6.64 -2.42 -20.22
CA LEU A 68 6.41 -2.01 -18.84
C LEU A 68 5.84 -0.57 -18.75
N THR A 69 4.92 -0.36 -17.81
CA THR A 69 4.72 0.97 -17.22
C THR A 69 5.78 1.14 -16.14
N HIS A 70 6.58 2.18 -16.24
CA HIS A 70 7.82 2.33 -15.45
C HIS A 70 7.53 2.96 -14.08
N TRP A 71 7.20 2.14 -13.09
CA TRP A 71 6.86 2.58 -11.73
C TRP A 71 7.98 3.34 -11.01
N GLN A 72 9.24 3.09 -11.39
CA GLN A 72 10.40 3.79 -10.80
C GLN A 72 10.78 5.06 -11.57
N HIS A 73 10.02 5.44 -12.59
CA HIS A 73 10.26 6.67 -13.34
C HIS A 73 10.03 7.89 -12.43
N PRO A 74 10.89 8.93 -12.45
CA PRO A 74 10.77 10.09 -11.56
C PRO A 74 9.44 10.85 -11.71
N ARG A 75 8.76 10.72 -12.85
CA ARG A 75 7.43 11.32 -13.12
C ARG A 75 6.27 10.31 -13.08
N PHE A 76 6.48 9.16 -12.48
CA PHE A 76 5.37 8.26 -12.14
C PHE A 76 4.69 8.80 -10.88
N CYS A 77 3.58 9.51 -11.06
CA CYS A 77 2.80 10.16 -10.00
C CYS A 77 1.41 9.51 -9.82
N GLY A 78 1.21 8.33 -10.37
CA GLY A 78 -0.03 7.56 -10.24
C GLY A 78 -0.07 6.71 -8.97
N TYR A 79 -1.25 6.28 -8.58
CA TYR A 79 -1.49 5.42 -7.41
C TYR A 79 -0.82 5.98 -6.13
N PHE A 80 -0.02 5.15 -5.45
CA PHE A 80 0.97 5.55 -4.46
C PHE A 80 2.35 5.07 -4.88
N PRO A 81 3.45 5.71 -4.43
CA PRO A 81 4.79 5.23 -4.74
C PRO A 81 4.95 3.76 -4.31
N ALA A 82 5.41 2.92 -5.21
CA ALA A 82 5.84 1.55 -4.93
C ALA A 82 7.34 1.50 -5.22
N ASN A 83 8.10 2.09 -4.33
CA ASN A 83 9.53 2.30 -4.48
C ASN A 83 10.30 0.98 -4.38
N ALA A 84 11.48 0.93 -5.00
CA ALA A 84 12.39 -0.19 -4.95
C ALA A 84 13.84 0.33 -4.88
N GLU A 85 14.29 0.67 -3.67
CA GLU A 85 15.71 1.03 -3.43
C GLU A 85 16.62 -0.11 -3.85
N LEU A 86 17.75 0.21 -4.48
CA LEU A 86 18.65 -0.82 -5.01
C LEU A 86 19.25 -1.71 -3.92
N SER A 87 19.50 -1.16 -2.73
CA SER A 87 19.90 -1.96 -1.57
C SER A 87 18.81 -2.97 -1.17
N SER A 88 17.55 -2.59 -1.21
CA SER A 88 16.42 -3.50 -0.96
C SER A 88 16.31 -4.58 -2.04
N VAL A 89 16.58 -4.24 -3.31
CA VAL A 89 16.65 -5.21 -4.42
C VAL A 89 17.75 -6.23 -4.19
N LEU A 90 18.94 -5.80 -3.74
CA LEU A 90 20.03 -6.71 -3.37
C LEU A 90 19.65 -7.63 -2.21
N GLY A 91 18.93 -7.12 -1.20
CA GLY A 91 18.42 -7.93 -0.10
C GLY A 91 17.40 -8.98 -0.55
N ASP A 92 16.54 -8.64 -1.54
CA ASP A 92 15.58 -9.60 -2.12
C ASP A 92 16.28 -10.65 -3.00
N LEU A 93 17.30 -10.25 -3.75
CA LEU A 93 18.14 -11.17 -4.51
C LEU A 93 18.87 -12.15 -3.58
N ALA A 94 19.42 -11.66 -2.46
CA ALA A 94 20.04 -12.52 -1.45
C ALA A 94 19.01 -13.52 -0.86
N SER A 95 17.80 -13.04 -0.51
CA SER A 95 16.71 -13.91 -0.03
C SER A 95 16.37 -15.02 -1.02
N SER A 96 16.26 -14.69 -2.30
CA SER A 96 15.95 -15.64 -3.37
C SER A 96 17.10 -16.61 -3.64
N GLY A 97 18.34 -16.10 -3.63
CA GLY A 97 19.55 -16.90 -3.89
C GLY A 97 19.91 -17.89 -2.78
N LEU A 98 19.62 -17.55 -1.53
CA LEU A 98 19.81 -18.45 -0.38
C LEU A 98 18.77 -19.58 -0.34
N GLY A 99 17.59 -19.41 -0.98
CA GLY A 99 16.57 -20.44 -1.11
C GLY A 99 15.93 -20.88 0.22
N VAL A 100 15.95 -20.02 1.25
CA VAL A 100 15.44 -20.35 2.58
C VAL A 100 13.93 -20.15 2.65
N ILE A 101 13.24 -21.07 3.31
CA ILE A 101 11.79 -21.01 3.57
C ILE A 101 11.55 -20.96 5.09
N GLY A 102 10.85 -19.91 5.54
CA GLY A 102 10.48 -19.73 6.94
C GLY A 102 9.17 -20.46 7.29
N LEU A 103 9.27 -21.72 7.70
CA LEU A 103 8.14 -22.48 8.25
C LEU A 103 8.06 -22.35 9.78
N SER A 104 9.21 -22.48 10.43
CA SER A 104 9.39 -22.43 11.86
C SER A 104 10.74 -21.81 12.18
N TRP A 105 10.97 -21.47 13.44
CA TRP A 105 12.31 -21.06 13.90
C TRP A 105 13.35 -22.11 13.53
N GLN A 106 13.08 -23.38 13.82
CA GLN A 106 14.01 -24.47 13.56
C GLN A 106 14.38 -24.62 12.07
N SER A 107 13.44 -24.36 11.16
CA SER A 107 13.72 -24.43 9.69
C SER A 107 14.54 -23.23 9.19
N SER A 108 14.48 -22.11 9.87
CA SER A 108 15.26 -20.92 9.57
C SER A 108 15.34 -19.97 10.78
N PRO A 109 16.26 -20.19 11.71
CA PRO A 109 16.48 -19.31 12.86
C PRO A 109 16.78 -17.86 12.42
N ALA A 110 17.69 -17.71 11.47
CA ALA A 110 18.10 -16.39 10.96
C ALA A 110 16.92 -15.60 10.34
N LEU A 111 16.01 -16.27 9.62
CA LEU A 111 14.82 -15.61 9.06
C LEU A 111 13.91 -15.11 10.18
N THR A 112 13.63 -15.94 11.16
CA THR A 112 12.73 -15.62 12.27
C THR A 112 13.30 -14.49 13.12
N GLU A 113 14.52 -14.62 13.60
CA GLU A 113 15.15 -13.66 14.51
C GLU A 113 15.41 -12.31 13.80
N LEU A 114 15.86 -12.32 12.54
CA LEU A 114 16.02 -11.07 11.79
C LEU A 114 14.67 -10.37 11.57
N GLU A 115 13.58 -11.10 11.35
CA GLU A 115 12.25 -10.50 11.22
C GLU A 115 11.79 -9.88 12.55
N GLU A 116 12.05 -10.52 13.68
CA GLU A 116 11.77 -9.96 15.01
C GLU A 116 12.54 -8.66 15.23
N VAL A 117 13.84 -8.65 14.93
CA VAL A 117 14.68 -7.45 15.04
C VAL A 117 14.18 -6.35 14.10
N MET A 118 13.86 -6.67 12.85
CA MET A 118 13.40 -5.68 11.87
C MET A 118 12.05 -5.07 12.26
N THR A 119 11.12 -5.87 12.72
CA THR A 119 9.82 -5.36 13.16
C THR A 119 9.93 -4.54 14.43
N ASP A 120 10.84 -4.86 15.37
CA ASP A 120 11.08 -4.02 16.54
C ASP A 120 11.79 -2.70 16.18
N TRP A 121 12.79 -2.72 15.30
CA TRP A 121 13.38 -1.47 14.78
C TRP A 121 12.32 -0.60 14.13
N PHE A 122 11.44 -1.19 13.33
CA PHE A 122 10.37 -0.47 12.66
C PHE A 122 9.38 0.14 13.66
N ARG A 123 8.99 -0.63 14.70
CA ARG A 123 8.19 -0.13 15.84
C ARG A 123 8.82 1.13 16.46
N GLN A 124 10.12 1.07 16.75
CA GLN A 124 10.86 2.20 17.32
C GLN A 124 10.89 3.41 16.38
N MET A 125 11.18 3.19 15.10
CA MET A 125 11.17 4.24 14.07
C MET A 125 9.83 4.95 13.98
N LEU A 126 8.74 4.22 14.09
CA LEU A 126 7.37 4.76 14.06
C LEU A 126 6.96 5.43 15.37
N GLY A 127 7.74 5.32 16.44
CA GLY A 127 7.41 5.84 17.76
C GLY A 127 6.29 5.09 18.47
N LEU A 128 6.04 3.83 18.10
CA LEU A 128 5.07 2.99 18.79
C LEU A 128 5.63 2.51 20.14
N PRO A 129 4.81 2.50 21.22
CA PRO A 129 5.25 2.06 22.53
C PRO A 129 5.62 0.57 22.56
N LEU A 130 6.22 0.13 23.66
CA LEU A 130 6.41 -1.29 23.96
C LEU A 130 5.06 -2.01 24.03
N GLY A 131 5.06 -3.30 23.69
CA GLY A 131 3.84 -4.13 23.64
C GLY A 131 3.28 -4.33 22.24
N TRP A 132 3.70 -3.55 21.24
CA TRP A 132 3.40 -3.84 19.86
C TRP A 132 4.33 -4.91 19.31
N ASN A 133 3.74 -5.96 18.73
CA ASN A 133 4.46 -7.09 18.14
C ASN A 133 4.27 -7.08 16.63
N GLY A 134 5.35 -7.16 15.88
CA GLY A 134 5.34 -7.08 14.43
C GLY A 134 5.55 -8.42 13.75
N VAL A 135 5.01 -8.55 12.52
CA VAL A 135 5.27 -9.63 11.58
C VAL A 135 5.26 -9.06 10.15
N LEU A 136 6.11 -9.58 9.27
CA LEU A 136 6.13 -9.18 7.86
C LEU A 136 5.14 -10.03 7.05
N GLN A 137 4.16 -9.37 6.45
CA GLN A 137 3.22 -9.95 5.51
C GLN A 137 3.55 -9.51 4.06
N ASP A 138 2.84 -10.06 3.08
CA ASP A 138 2.95 -9.63 1.69
C ASP A 138 2.38 -8.21 1.48
N THR A 139 1.09 -8.03 1.74
CA THR A 139 0.38 -6.78 1.47
C THR A 139 -0.52 -6.35 2.62
N ALA A 140 -0.89 -5.07 2.64
CA ALA A 140 -1.90 -4.56 3.58
C ALA A 140 -3.26 -5.27 3.42
N SER A 141 -3.59 -5.77 2.24
CA SER A 141 -4.83 -6.54 2.02
C SER A 141 -4.87 -7.81 2.86
N THR A 142 -3.75 -8.53 2.93
CA THR A 142 -3.60 -9.72 3.79
C THR A 142 -3.62 -9.32 5.26
N CYS A 143 -2.95 -8.22 5.64
CA CYS A 143 -2.95 -7.73 7.02
C CYS A 143 -4.37 -7.36 7.49
N THR A 144 -5.15 -6.66 6.66
CA THR A 144 -6.54 -6.31 6.95
C THR A 144 -7.42 -7.57 7.08
N LEU A 145 -7.22 -8.57 6.22
CA LEU A 145 -7.94 -9.84 6.32
C LEU A 145 -7.63 -10.54 7.65
N VAL A 146 -6.35 -10.65 8.02
CA VAL A 146 -5.93 -11.24 9.31
C VAL A 146 -6.52 -10.47 10.48
N ALA A 147 -6.51 -9.14 10.46
CA ALA A 147 -7.10 -8.28 11.49
C ALA A 147 -8.61 -8.56 11.64
N LEU A 148 -9.34 -8.65 10.53
CA LEU A 148 -10.79 -8.91 10.55
C LEU A 148 -11.12 -10.34 10.97
N LEU A 149 -10.29 -11.34 10.66
CA LEU A 149 -10.43 -12.69 11.19
C LEU A 149 -10.24 -12.71 12.71
N CYS A 150 -9.20 -12.03 13.25
CA CYS A 150 -8.99 -11.89 14.67
C CYS A 150 -10.16 -11.16 15.36
N ALA A 151 -10.65 -10.08 14.75
CA ALA A 151 -11.79 -9.34 15.25
C ALA A 151 -13.06 -10.21 15.32
N ARG A 152 -13.33 -10.97 14.25
CA ARG A 152 -14.46 -11.88 14.16
C ARG A 152 -14.43 -12.94 15.25
N GLU A 153 -13.30 -13.62 15.41
CA GLU A 153 -13.13 -14.68 16.42
C GLU A 153 -13.29 -14.11 17.83
N ARG A 154 -12.66 -12.97 18.14
CA ARG A 154 -12.80 -12.29 19.43
C ARG A 154 -14.26 -11.91 19.73
N ALA A 155 -14.92 -11.24 18.79
CA ALA A 155 -16.29 -10.75 18.98
C ALA A 155 -17.34 -11.87 19.04
N GLY A 156 -17.10 -12.97 18.33
CA GLY A 156 -17.97 -14.16 18.29
C GLY A 156 -17.71 -15.18 19.40
N GLY A 157 -16.71 -14.97 20.27
CA GLY A 157 -16.34 -15.93 21.32
C GLY A 157 -15.63 -17.16 20.77
N PHE A 158 -14.82 -17.02 19.72
CA PHE A 158 -14.06 -18.06 19.04
C PHE A 158 -14.91 -19.17 18.41
N PRO A 159 -15.90 -18.84 17.57
CA PRO A 159 -16.81 -19.82 16.98
C PRO A 159 -16.09 -20.87 16.11
N ALA A 160 -14.91 -20.55 15.55
CA ALA A 160 -14.14 -21.50 14.74
C ALA A 160 -13.58 -22.67 15.57
N GLU A 161 -13.44 -22.55 16.89
CA GLU A 161 -13.00 -23.61 17.79
C GLU A 161 -14.16 -24.55 18.20
N GLY A 162 -15.40 -24.13 17.98
CA GLY A 162 -16.61 -24.89 18.36
C GLY A 162 -17.22 -25.71 17.23
N PRO A 163 -18.08 -26.68 17.55
CA PRO A 163 -18.81 -27.44 16.53
C PRO A 163 -19.78 -26.51 15.79
N GLY A 164 -19.59 -26.38 14.49
CA GLY A 164 -20.47 -25.63 13.59
C GLY A 164 -20.04 -24.21 13.20
N GLY A 165 -18.93 -23.73 13.73
CA GLY A 165 -18.15 -22.53 13.29
C GLY A 165 -18.87 -21.24 12.95
N GLN A 166 -19.94 -21.23 12.18
CA GLN A 166 -20.56 -20.02 11.62
C GLN A 166 -22.00 -19.73 12.07
N GLY A 167 -22.61 -20.58 12.89
CA GLY A 167 -24.07 -20.58 13.04
C GLY A 167 -24.68 -20.03 14.32
N GLY A 168 -23.91 -19.56 15.28
CA GLY A 168 -24.43 -19.34 16.65
C GLY A 168 -24.32 -17.94 17.23
N THR A 169 -23.73 -16.97 16.54
CA THR A 169 -23.51 -15.61 17.05
C THR A 169 -24.46 -14.60 16.44
N ALA A 170 -24.79 -13.54 17.20
CA ALA A 170 -25.47 -12.38 16.66
C ALA A 170 -24.66 -11.79 15.48
N PRO A 171 -25.30 -11.19 14.48
CA PRO A 171 -24.62 -10.68 13.30
C PRO A 171 -23.52 -9.66 13.65
N LEU A 172 -22.32 -9.91 13.20
CA LEU A 172 -21.14 -9.08 13.43
C LEU A 172 -21.03 -8.00 12.35
N VAL A 173 -20.74 -6.75 12.71
CA VAL A 173 -20.68 -5.61 11.79
C VAL A 173 -19.30 -5.00 11.73
N VAL A 174 -18.83 -4.68 10.52
CA VAL A 174 -17.57 -3.98 10.25
C VAL A 174 -17.87 -2.56 9.75
N TYR A 175 -17.20 -1.58 10.31
CA TYR A 175 -17.32 -0.17 9.99
C TYR A 175 -16.05 0.33 9.32
N HIS A 176 -16.18 1.14 8.29
CA HIS A 176 -15.05 1.76 7.58
C HIS A 176 -15.46 3.11 6.99
N SER A 177 -14.51 3.99 6.72
CA SER A 177 -14.77 5.22 5.97
C SER A 177 -15.27 4.91 4.56
N GLU A 178 -16.16 5.73 3.99
CA GLU A 178 -16.48 5.66 2.55
C GLU A 178 -15.25 5.93 1.66
N GLN A 179 -14.17 6.53 2.23
CA GLN A 179 -12.89 6.75 1.58
C GLN A 179 -11.88 5.62 1.86
N ALA A 180 -12.25 4.57 2.58
CA ALA A 180 -11.36 3.44 2.84
C ALA A 180 -10.95 2.72 1.55
N HIS A 181 -9.77 2.12 1.56
CA HIS A 181 -9.30 1.33 0.43
C HIS A 181 -10.21 0.11 0.20
N SER A 182 -10.43 -0.25 -1.07
CA SER A 182 -11.31 -1.36 -1.46
C SER A 182 -10.94 -2.73 -0.86
N SER A 183 -9.69 -2.89 -0.40
CA SER A 183 -9.25 -4.10 0.32
C SER A 183 -10.03 -4.35 1.60
N VAL A 184 -10.56 -3.31 2.25
CA VAL A 184 -11.36 -3.44 3.50
C VAL A 184 -12.64 -4.22 3.21
N VAL A 185 -13.40 -3.79 2.21
CA VAL A 185 -14.63 -4.49 1.78
C VAL A 185 -14.29 -5.91 1.32
N LYS A 186 -13.24 -6.07 0.51
CA LYS A 186 -12.80 -7.39 0.04
C LYS A 186 -12.42 -8.31 1.20
N ALA A 187 -11.62 -7.82 2.16
CA ALA A 187 -11.21 -8.59 3.33
C ALA A 187 -12.41 -8.98 4.20
N ALA A 188 -13.36 -8.08 4.43
CA ALA A 188 -14.57 -8.37 5.19
C ALA A 188 -15.44 -9.46 4.52
N LEU A 189 -15.60 -9.39 3.20
CA LEU A 189 -16.33 -10.41 2.45
C LEU A 189 -15.62 -11.79 2.52
N LEU A 190 -14.29 -11.80 2.37
CA LEU A 190 -13.49 -13.03 2.51
C LEU A 190 -13.53 -13.58 3.93
N ALA A 191 -13.58 -12.73 4.95
CA ALA A 191 -13.76 -13.13 6.34
C ALA A 191 -15.19 -13.56 6.69
N GLY A 192 -16.14 -13.54 5.73
CA GLY A 192 -17.48 -14.07 5.88
C GLY A 192 -18.50 -13.11 6.51
N PHE A 193 -18.23 -11.80 6.57
CA PHE A 193 -19.18 -10.84 7.17
C PHE A 193 -20.44 -10.60 6.34
N GLY A 194 -20.39 -10.75 5.02
CA GLY A 194 -21.51 -10.40 4.13
C GLY A 194 -21.66 -8.87 3.92
N ARG A 195 -22.25 -8.48 2.78
CA ARG A 195 -22.38 -7.07 2.39
C ARG A 195 -23.27 -6.26 3.34
N ASP A 196 -24.35 -6.86 3.83
CA ASP A 196 -25.31 -6.22 4.69
C ASP A 196 -24.79 -5.91 6.10
N HIS A 197 -23.60 -6.40 6.41
CA HIS A 197 -22.90 -6.17 7.68
C HIS A 197 -21.70 -5.25 7.53
N LEU A 198 -21.58 -4.54 6.42
CA LEU A 198 -20.55 -3.52 6.20
C LEU A 198 -21.20 -2.13 6.23
N ARG A 199 -20.59 -1.21 6.99
CA ARG A 199 -21.05 0.18 7.12
C ARG A 199 -19.99 1.12 6.59
N ALA A 200 -20.28 1.76 5.45
CA ALA A 200 -19.50 2.87 4.95
C ALA A 200 -19.93 4.13 5.71
N ILE A 201 -19.05 4.65 6.55
CA ILE A 201 -19.29 5.83 7.38
C ILE A 201 -18.97 7.08 6.57
N PRO A 202 -19.88 8.08 6.53
CA PRO A 202 -19.65 9.32 5.80
C PRO A 202 -18.48 10.10 6.36
N VAL A 203 -17.87 10.91 5.49
CA VAL A 203 -16.74 11.77 5.82
C VAL A 203 -17.14 13.23 6.03
N ASP A 204 -16.22 14.00 6.60
CA ASP A 204 -16.34 15.44 6.76
C ASP A 204 -15.85 16.22 5.52
N ALA A 205 -15.67 17.54 5.66
CA ALA A 205 -15.18 18.41 4.59
C ALA A 205 -13.71 18.16 4.22
N ASP A 206 -12.93 17.58 5.14
CA ASP A 206 -11.53 17.20 4.93
C ASP A 206 -11.39 15.73 4.49
N HIS A 207 -12.51 15.08 4.19
CA HIS A 207 -12.64 13.69 3.75
C HIS A 207 -12.21 12.65 4.80
N ALA A 208 -12.20 13.03 6.09
CA ALA A 208 -11.95 12.15 7.21
C ALA A 208 -13.27 11.53 7.74
N LEU A 209 -13.19 10.30 8.23
CA LEU A 209 -14.33 9.62 8.85
C LEU A 209 -14.94 10.45 9.98
N ARG A 210 -16.27 10.58 10.00
CA ARG A 210 -17.01 11.32 11.02
C ARG A 210 -17.28 10.43 12.25
N PRO A 211 -16.67 10.68 13.42
CA PRO A 211 -16.87 9.85 14.62
C PRO A 211 -18.31 9.83 15.11
N GLN A 212 -19.03 10.97 14.98
CA GLN A 212 -20.43 11.08 15.39
C GLN A 212 -21.35 10.19 14.53
N ALA A 213 -21.06 10.09 13.22
CA ALA A 213 -21.78 9.19 12.33
C ALA A 213 -21.46 7.73 12.66
N LEU A 214 -20.19 7.39 12.94
CA LEU A 214 -19.80 6.07 13.42
C LEU A 214 -20.55 5.69 14.70
N ALA A 215 -20.57 6.58 15.70
CA ALA A 215 -21.28 6.35 16.96
C ALA A 215 -22.77 6.08 16.74
N THR A 216 -23.41 6.84 15.85
CA THR A 216 -24.83 6.67 15.49
C THR A 216 -25.09 5.30 14.86
N GLU A 217 -24.28 4.89 13.90
CA GLU A 217 -24.44 3.59 13.23
C GLU A 217 -24.15 2.42 14.18
N MET A 218 -23.15 2.52 15.07
CA MET A 218 -22.88 1.50 16.09
C MET A 218 -24.08 1.36 17.05
N ALA A 219 -24.65 2.47 17.53
CA ALA A 219 -25.84 2.46 18.39
C ALA A 219 -27.05 1.84 17.69
N ARG A 220 -27.26 2.16 16.41
CA ARG A 220 -28.32 1.59 15.57
C ARG A 220 -28.18 0.08 15.41
N ASP A 221 -26.96 -0.41 15.11
CA ASP A 221 -26.70 -1.84 14.96
C ASP A 221 -26.89 -2.58 16.31
N ARG A 222 -26.47 -1.99 17.43
CA ARG A 222 -26.74 -2.54 18.77
C ARG A 222 -28.24 -2.67 19.06
N ALA A 223 -28.99 -1.62 18.79
CA ALA A 223 -30.45 -1.63 18.98
C ALA A 223 -31.16 -2.69 18.10
N ALA A 224 -30.54 -3.03 16.96
CA ALA A 224 -31.00 -4.10 16.07
C ALA A 224 -30.48 -5.50 16.44
N GLY A 225 -29.84 -5.67 17.60
CA GLY A 225 -29.29 -6.94 18.06
C GLY A 225 -28.02 -7.40 17.34
N ARG A 226 -27.31 -6.48 16.66
CA ARG A 226 -26.04 -6.75 15.99
C ARG A 226 -24.87 -6.37 16.91
N ILE A 227 -23.70 -6.95 16.65
CA ILE A 227 -22.49 -6.69 17.44
C ILE A 227 -21.53 -5.83 16.59
N PRO A 228 -21.16 -4.62 17.03
CA PRO A 228 -20.02 -3.89 16.48
C PRO A 228 -18.75 -4.72 16.66
N CYS A 229 -18.21 -5.25 15.53
CA CYS A 229 -17.10 -6.20 15.55
C CYS A 229 -15.76 -5.49 15.32
N ALA A 230 -15.68 -4.70 14.27
CA ALA A 230 -14.44 -4.02 13.90
C ALA A 230 -14.69 -2.65 13.28
N VAL A 231 -13.77 -1.72 13.53
CA VAL A 231 -13.61 -0.48 12.79
C VAL A 231 -12.27 -0.51 12.08
N VAL A 232 -12.27 -0.23 10.78
CA VAL A 232 -11.04 0.01 10.01
C VAL A 232 -10.92 1.51 9.77
N ALA A 233 -10.03 2.14 10.52
CA ALA A 233 -9.71 3.56 10.38
C ALA A 233 -8.46 3.72 9.51
N THR A 234 -8.40 4.79 8.73
CA THR A 234 -7.30 5.01 7.78
C THR A 234 -6.48 6.24 8.15
N THR A 235 -5.16 6.06 8.25
CA THR A 235 -4.22 7.18 8.25
C THR A 235 -3.69 7.35 6.85
N GLY A 236 -4.16 8.37 6.12
CA GLY A 236 -3.84 8.63 4.72
C GLY A 236 -4.68 7.82 3.74
N THR A 237 -5.94 8.21 3.55
CA THR A 237 -6.88 7.55 2.61
C THR A 237 -6.35 7.53 1.18
N THR A 238 -6.80 6.54 0.40
CA THR A 238 -6.27 6.31 -0.95
C THR A 238 -6.52 7.47 -1.90
N ALA A 239 -7.68 8.11 -1.83
CA ALA A 239 -8.01 9.19 -2.75
C ALA A 239 -7.31 10.51 -2.40
N THR A 240 -7.35 10.93 -1.14
CA THR A 240 -7.02 12.29 -0.70
C THR A 240 -5.92 12.38 0.34
N THR A 241 -5.44 11.24 0.85
CA THR A 241 -4.58 11.16 2.04
C THR A 241 -5.20 11.76 3.32
N ALA A 242 -6.54 11.77 3.41
CA ALA A 242 -7.25 12.20 4.60
C ALA A 242 -6.88 11.34 5.83
N LEU A 243 -7.02 11.93 7.00
CA LEU A 243 -6.59 11.35 8.27
C LEU A 243 -7.82 11.13 9.15
N ASP A 244 -8.22 9.88 9.35
CA ASP A 244 -9.31 9.56 10.27
C ASP A 244 -8.92 9.90 11.72
N PRO A 245 -9.82 10.48 12.55
CA PRO A 245 -9.53 10.93 13.91
C PRO A 245 -9.44 9.74 14.88
N LEU A 246 -8.27 9.09 14.91
CA LEU A 246 -8.05 7.82 15.61
C LEU A 246 -8.38 7.87 17.10
N ALA A 247 -8.09 8.97 17.80
CA ALA A 247 -8.36 9.09 19.24
C ALA A 247 -9.87 8.99 19.58
N GLU A 248 -10.70 9.66 18.76
CA GLU A 248 -12.14 9.61 18.92
C GLU A 248 -12.70 8.24 18.52
N ILE A 249 -12.22 7.69 17.41
CA ILE A 249 -12.60 6.36 16.95
C ILE A 249 -12.20 5.29 17.98
N ALA A 250 -10.99 5.37 18.52
CA ALA A 250 -10.52 4.44 19.56
C ALA A 250 -11.41 4.46 20.80
N THR A 251 -11.83 5.66 21.23
CA THR A 251 -12.78 5.81 22.36
C THR A 251 -14.09 5.06 22.09
N LEU A 252 -14.62 5.17 20.88
CA LEU A 252 -15.82 4.44 20.46
C LEU A 252 -15.58 2.93 20.44
N CYS A 253 -14.46 2.48 19.88
CA CYS A 253 -14.11 1.06 19.82
C CYS A 253 -13.97 0.44 21.20
N VAL A 254 -13.30 1.11 22.13
CA VAL A 254 -13.18 0.65 23.53
C VAL A 254 -14.56 0.52 24.19
N ARG A 255 -15.41 1.53 24.05
CA ARG A 255 -16.77 1.51 24.61
C ARG A 255 -17.63 0.37 24.07
N GLU A 256 -17.52 0.09 22.77
CA GLU A 256 -18.34 -0.92 22.09
C GLU A 256 -17.70 -2.32 22.11
N GLY A 257 -16.46 -2.46 22.57
CA GLY A 257 -15.69 -3.71 22.52
C GLY A 257 -15.28 -4.12 21.11
N ALA A 258 -15.30 -3.17 20.15
CA ALA A 258 -14.95 -3.41 18.77
C ALA A 258 -13.44 -3.39 18.56
N TRP A 259 -12.94 -4.18 17.60
CA TRP A 259 -11.55 -4.18 17.17
C TRP A 259 -11.25 -2.89 16.41
N LEU A 260 -10.17 -2.22 16.73
CA LEU A 260 -9.67 -1.11 15.91
C LEU A 260 -8.45 -1.57 15.09
N HIS A 261 -8.61 -1.63 13.76
CA HIS A 261 -7.52 -1.81 12.81
C HIS A 261 -7.18 -0.49 12.15
N VAL A 262 -5.90 -0.09 12.17
CA VAL A 262 -5.44 1.14 11.52
C VAL A 262 -4.75 0.78 10.20
N ASP A 263 -5.39 1.13 9.08
CA ASP A 263 -4.76 1.08 7.76
C ASP A 263 -3.91 2.34 7.55
N ALA A 264 -2.62 2.20 7.80
CA ALA A 264 -1.60 3.21 7.53
C ALA A 264 -0.67 2.75 6.39
N ALA A 265 -1.18 1.98 5.45
CA ALA A 265 -0.39 1.30 4.42
C ALA A 265 0.56 2.23 3.67
N MET A 266 0.17 3.46 3.36
CA MET A 266 1.05 4.45 2.73
C MET A 266 1.61 5.44 3.76
N ALA A 267 0.73 6.09 4.51
CA ALA A 267 1.09 7.19 5.39
C ALA A 267 1.88 6.76 6.62
N GLY A 268 1.81 5.49 7.02
CA GLY A 268 2.59 4.97 8.13
C GLY A 268 4.10 5.19 7.95
N ALA A 269 4.61 5.23 6.72
CA ALA A 269 5.99 5.59 6.46
C ALA A 269 6.35 7.01 6.93
N ALA A 270 5.40 7.96 6.90
CA ALA A 270 5.63 9.31 7.40
C ALA A 270 5.83 9.37 8.92
N MET A 271 5.39 8.37 9.66
CA MET A 271 5.51 8.35 11.13
C MET A 271 6.95 8.16 11.62
N ILE A 272 7.88 7.82 10.72
CA ILE A 272 9.32 7.89 11.04
C ILE A 272 9.79 9.35 11.24
N LEU A 273 9.00 10.33 10.73
CA LEU A 273 9.19 11.76 10.96
C LEU A 273 8.50 12.15 12.28
N PRO A 274 9.23 12.57 13.33
CA PRO A 274 8.61 12.96 14.60
C PRO A 274 7.52 14.03 14.44
N GLU A 275 7.73 14.97 13.51
CA GLU A 275 6.80 16.04 13.18
C GLU A 275 5.50 15.59 12.51
N CYS A 276 5.42 14.34 12.03
CA CYS A 276 4.20 13.78 11.42
C CYS A 276 3.39 12.90 12.39
N ARG A 277 3.93 12.53 13.56
CA ARG A 277 3.29 11.58 14.49
C ARG A 277 1.95 12.05 15.05
N TRP A 278 1.67 13.34 15.01
CA TRP A 278 0.35 13.87 15.38
C TRP A 278 -0.78 13.29 14.51
N MET A 279 -0.47 12.85 13.27
CA MET A 279 -1.44 12.34 12.29
C MET A 279 -2.08 11.01 12.71
N TRP A 280 -1.50 10.32 13.67
CA TRP A 280 -2.09 9.10 14.19
C TRP A 280 -2.19 9.07 15.71
N ARG A 281 -2.40 10.26 16.32
CA ARG A 281 -2.69 10.36 17.75
C ARG A 281 -3.89 9.48 18.12
N GLY A 282 -3.74 8.61 19.12
CA GLY A 282 -4.72 7.60 19.49
C GLY A 282 -4.43 6.21 18.93
N VAL A 283 -3.40 6.05 18.08
CA VAL A 283 -3.00 4.76 17.52
C VAL A 283 -2.61 3.74 18.59
N GLU A 284 -2.15 4.21 19.74
CA GLU A 284 -1.78 3.38 20.90
C GLU A 284 -2.96 2.56 21.44
N ALA A 285 -4.20 2.98 21.19
CA ALA A 285 -5.40 2.26 21.58
C ALA A 285 -5.91 1.27 20.51
N ALA A 286 -5.30 1.24 19.33
CA ALA A 286 -5.67 0.28 18.29
C ALA A 286 -5.27 -1.15 18.68
N ASP A 287 -5.95 -2.14 18.11
CA ASP A 287 -5.63 -3.57 18.25
C ASP A 287 -4.59 -4.02 17.24
N SER A 288 -4.60 -3.43 16.04
CA SER A 288 -3.65 -3.74 14.97
C SER A 288 -3.41 -2.56 14.03
N ILE A 289 -2.22 -2.54 13.41
CA ILE A 289 -1.78 -1.51 12.46
C ILE A 289 -1.11 -2.19 11.27
N VAL A 290 -1.28 -1.65 10.07
CA VAL A 290 -0.48 -2.04 8.90
C VAL A 290 0.25 -0.86 8.29
N VAL A 291 1.52 -1.07 7.95
CA VAL A 291 2.35 -0.13 7.19
C VAL A 291 3.06 -0.87 6.06
N ASN A 292 2.89 -0.41 4.81
CA ASN A 292 3.58 -1.02 3.68
C ASN A 292 4.97 -0.40 3.48
N ALA A 293 6.00 -1.12 3.91
CA ALA A 293 7.38 -0.71 3.66
C ALA A 293 7.70 -0.66 2.14
N HIS A 294 6.98 -1.45 1.33
CA HIS A 294 7.12 -1.48 -0.13
C HIS A 294 6.42 -0.33 -0.87
N LYS A 295 5.81 0.63 -0.15
CA LYS A 295 5.29 1.86 -0.73
C LYS A 295 6.32 2.98 -0.57
N TRP A 296 5.98 3.98 0.18
CA TRP A 296 6.77 5.20 0.32
C TRP A 296 8.11 5.01 1.06
N LEU A 297 8.22 4.00 1.94
CA LEU A 297 9.48 3.74 2.65
C LEU A 297 10.61 3.24 1.73
N GLY A 298 10.32 2.57 0.63
CA GLY A 298 11.32 2.22 -0.37
C GLY A 298 11.78 0.77 -0.42
N ALA A 299 11.25 -0.12 0.42
CA ALA A 299 11.51 -1.55 0.27
C ALA A 299 10.90 -2.07 -1.04
N VAL A 300 11.61 -2.96 -1.73
CA VAL A 300 11.07 -3.58 -2.94
C VAL A 300 9.85 -4.44 -2.62
N PHE A 301 8.85 -4.42 -3.50
CA PHE A 301 7.61 -5.21 -3.38
C PHE A 301 7.93 -6.72 -3.27
N ASP A 302 7.34 -7.51 -2.36
CA ASP A 302 6.34 -7.17 -1.38
C ASP A 302 6.91 -7.13 0.05
N CYS A 303 6.47 -6.17 0.87
CA CYS A 303 6.87 -6.06 2.27
C CYS A 303 5.90 -5.16 3.04
N SER A 304 5.01 -5.74 3.83
CA SER A 304 4.08 -5.05 4.72
C SER A 304 4.37 -5.41 6.15
N VAL A 305 4.47 -4.43 7.04
CA VAL A 305 4.63 -4.66 8.47
C VAL A 305 3.25 -4.63 9.11
N TYR A 306 2.84 -5.73 9.70
CA TYR A 306 1.63 -5.85 10.49
C TYR A 306 1.99 -5.88 11.96
N PHE A 307 1.43 -4.96 12.72
CA PHE A 307 1.57 -4.90 14.16
C PHE A 307 0.28 -5.30 14.85
N VAL A 308 0.41 -6.03 15.94
CA VAL A 308 -0.71 -6.44 16.80
C VAL A 308 -0.35 -6.24 18.26
N ARG A 309 -1.32 -5.83 19.09
CA ARG A 309 -1.13 -5.66 20.53
C ARG A 309 -1.21 -6.98 21.30
N ASP A 310 -2.07 -7.88 20.84
CA ASP A 310 -2.25 -9.21 21.45
C ASP A 310 -1.77 -10.31 20.49
N PRO A 311 -0.50 -10.68 20.55
CA PRO A 311 0.04 -11.75 19.74
C PRO A 311 -0.51 -13.13 20.10
N ALA A 312 -0.94 -13.34 21.33
CA ALA A 312 -1.50 -14.62 21.76
C ALA A 312 -2.85 -14.87 21.07
N LEU A 313 -3.69 -13.83 20.96
CA LEU A 313 -4.93 -13.90 20.21
C LEU A 313 -4.67 -14.15 18.72
N LEU A 314 -3.69 -13.45 18.11
CA LEU A 314 -3.32 -13.68 16.72
C LEU A 314 -2.93 -15.14 16.47
N VAL A 315 -2.04 -15.68 17.29
CA VAL A 315 -1.58 -17.08 17.20
C VAL A 315 -2.76 -18.06 17.42
N ARG A 316 -3.61 -17.80 18.39
CA ARG A 316 -4.81 -18.62 18.64
C ARG A 316 -5.71 -18.72 17.42
N VAL A 317 -5.89 -17.62 16.69
CA VAL A 317 -6.75 -17.57 15.50
C VAL A 317 -6.07 -18.19 14.26
N MET A 318 -4.76 -18.02 14.10
CA MET A 318 -4.06 -18.42 12.89
C MET A 318 -3.40 -19.81 12.94
N SER A 319 -3.12 -20.33 14.15
CA SER A 319 -2.40 -21.59 14.30
C SER A 319 -3.32 -22.81 14.12
N THR A 320 -2.78 -23.84 13.46
CA THR A 320 -3.39 -25.16 13.37
C THR A 320 -2.56 -26.26 14.06
N SER A 321 -1.32 -25.94 14.46
CA SER A 321 -0.39 -26.78 15.24
C SER A 321 -0.33 -28.27 14.89
N PRO A 322 -0.20 -28.67 13.60
CA PRO A 322 -0.13 -30.08 13.24
C PRO A 322 1.14 -30.73 13.77
N SER A 323 1.08 -32.04 14.05
CA SER A 323 2.17 -32.78 14.71
C SER A 323 3.52 -32.71 13.97
N TYR A 324 3.50 -32.70 12.65
CA TYR A 324 4.71 -32.67 11.81
C TYR A 324 5.43 -31.32 11.80
N LEU A 325 4.83 -30.26 12.37
CA LEU A 325 5.43 -28.94 12.52
C LEU A 325 5.93 -28.66 13.95
N ARG A 326 5.71 -29.59 14.88
CA ARG A 326 6.12 -29.42 16.28
C ARG A 326 7.63 -29.64 16.43
N SER A 327 8.27 -28.83 17.23
CA SER A 327 9.67 -28.93 17.60
C SER A 327 9.85 -28.87 19.11
N ALA A 328 11.01 -29.30 19.59
CA ALA A 328 11.30 -29.28 21.02
C ALA A 328 11.37 -27.86 21.62
N VAL A 329 11.57 -26.84 20.74
CA VAL A 329 11.74 -25.43 21.15
C VAL A 329 10.49 -24.58 20.92
N ASP A 330 9.35 -25.16 20.53
CA ASP A 330 8.13 -24.39 20.17
C ASP A 330 7.64 -23.47 21.29
N GLY A 331 7.87 -23.83 22.56
CA GLY A 331 7.50 -22.99 23.71
C GLY A 331 8.46 -21.83 24.00
N GLU A 332 9.64 -21.82 23.38
CA GLU A 332 10.72 -20.86 23.64
C GLU A 332 10.91 -19.86 22.51
N VAL A 333 10.36 -20.13 21.32
CA VAL A 333 10.58 -19.35 20.11
C VAL A 333 9.28 -18.94 19.43
N ARG A 334 9.36 -17.92 18.57
CA ARG A 334 8.24 -17.58 17.68
C ARG A 334 8.26 -18.47 16.44
N ASN A 335 7.13 -19.06 16.12
CA ASN A 335 6.90 -19.74 14.85
C ASN A 335 6.04 -18.87 13.97
N LEU A 336 6.66 -18.09 13.08
CA LEU A 336 5.99 -17.05 12.28
C LEU A 336 4.93 -17.59 11.30
N ARG A 337 4.91 -18.92 11.03
CA ARG A 337 3.81 -19.60 10.33
C ARG A 337 2.45 -19.40 11.00
N ASP A 338 2.47 -19.22 12.34
CA ASP A 338 1.27 -19.04 13.16
C ASP A 338 0.86 -17.57 13.31
N TRP A 339 1.53 -16.65 12.57
CA TRP A 339 1.28 -15.20 12.60
C TRP A 339 0.59 -14.67 11.37
N GLY A 340 0.07 -15.55 10.51
CA GLY A 340 -0.60 -15.17 9.27
C GLY A 340 -1.08 -16.39 8.48
N ILE A 341 -1.55 -16.15 7.27
CA ILE A 341 -2.17 -17.17 6.43
C ILE A 341 -1.15 -18.17 5.85
N PRO A 342 -0.01 -17.76 5.26
CA PRO A 342 0.89 -18.66 4.58
C PRO A 342 1.72 -19.50 5.56
N LEU A 343 1.77 -20.83 5.34
CA LEU A 343 2.69 -21.71 6.04
C LEU A 343 4.14 -21.41 5.67
N GLY A 344 4.47 -21.43 4.38
CA GLY A 344 5.79 -21.08 3.86
C GLY A 344 5.95 -19.59 3.70
N ARG A 345 7.05 -19.02 4.23
CA ARG A 345 7.30 -17.58 4.24
C ARG A 345 8.62 -17.25 3.56
N ARG A 346 8.64 -16.19 2.75
CA ARG A 346 9.86 -15.64 2.16
C ARG A 346 10.68 -14.90 3.23
N PHE A 347 11.98 -14.83 3.04
CA PHE A 347 12.89 -14.09 3.92
C PHE A 347 12.81 -12.57 3.64
N ARG A 348 11.61 -11.97 3.85
CA ARG A 348 11.34 -10.55 3.59
C ARG A 348 12.16 -9.60 4.45
N ALA A 349 12.58 -10.03 5.63
CA ALA A 349 13.39 -9.21 6.53
C ALA A 349 14.72 -8.77 5.90
N LEU A 350 15.32 -9.56 5.02
CA LEU A 350 16.59 -9.20 4.37
C LEU A 350 16.47 -7.92 3.55
N LYS A 351 15.44 -7.76 2.73
CA LYS A 351 15.26 -6.54 1.92
C LYS A 351 15.07 -5.29 2.77
N LEU A 352 14.40 -5.43 3.92
CA LEU A 352 14.22 -4.33 4.87
C LEU A 352 15.52 -4.04 5.63
N TRP A 353 16.27 -5.09 6.00
CA TRP A 353 17.53 -4.95 6.70
C TRP A 353 18.61 -4.27 5.82
N PHE A 354 18.72 -4.64 4.53
CA PHE A 354 19.62 -3.97 3.58
C PHE A 354 19.26 -2.50 3.44
N LEU A 355 17.97 -2.19 3.25
CA LEU A 355 17.48 -0.82 3.13
C LEU A 355 17.82 0.02 4.35
N LEU A 356 17.49 -0.48 5.56
CA LEU A 356 17.70 0.27 6.79
C LEU A 356 19.18 0.44 7.13
N ARG A 357 20.01 -0.57 6.83
CA ARG A 357 21.46 -0.52 7.08
C ARG A 357 22.20 0.41 6.12
N GLU A 358 21.73 0.51 4.89
CA GLU A 358 22.36 1.36 3.86
C GLU A 358 21.90 2.82 3.99
N GLN A 359 20.59 3.07 4.14
CA GLN A 359 20.05 4.43 4.17
C GLN A 359 20.12 5.08 5.58
N GLY A 360 20.02 4.27 6.61
CA GLY A 360 19.77 4.74 7.97
C GLY A 360 18.40 5.42 8.12
N VAL A 361 17.97 5.64 9.34
CA VAL A 361 16.71 6.36 9.63
C VAL A 361 16.74 7.79 9.09
N GLU A 362 17.86 8.49 9.27
CA GLU A 362 18.03 9.88 8.80
C GLU A 362 17.95 10.00 7.27
N GLY A 363 18.53 9.05 6.53
CA GLY A 363 18.44 9.02 5.07
C GLY A 363 17.01 8.92 4.58
N LEU A 364 16.26 7.98 5.17
CA LEU A 364 14.83 7.81 4.88
C LEU A 364 14.02 9.06 5.26
N GLN A 365 14.30 9.67 6.42
CA GLN A 365 13.65 10.90 6.86
C GLN A 365 13.91 12.06 5.89
N ARG A 366 15.17 12.26 5.45
CA ARG A 366 15.51 13.31 4.47
C ARG A 366 14.72 13.13 3.17
N ARG A 367 14.61 11.90 2.68
CA ARG A 367 13.85 11.59 1.46
C ARG A 367 12.36 11.90 1.62
N LEU A 368 11.74 11.47 2.71
CA LEU A 368 10.31 11.75 2.95
C LEU A 368 10.04 13.26 3.11
N ARG A 369 10.92 14.00 3.80
CA ARG A 369 10.81 15.48 3.91
C ARG A 369 10.90 16.15 2.55
N ARG A 370 11.82 15.70 1.68
CA ARG A 370 11.91 16.17 0.29
C ARG A 370 10.57 15.99 -0.43
N ASP A 371 9.98 14.82 -0.32
CA ASP A 371 8.72 14.50 -1.02
C ASP A 371 7.55 15.34 -0.49
N LEU A 372 7.51 15.62 0.82
CA LEU A 372 6.55 16.56 1.41
C LEU A 372 6.75 17.99 0.89
N THR A 373 8.00 18.45 0.75
CA THR A 373 8.31 19.76 0.17
C THR A 373 7.85 19.84 -1.28
N LEU A 374 8.16 18.83 -2.10
CA LEU A 374 7.72 18.77 -3.49
C LEU A 374 6.18 18.83 -3.64
N ALA A 375 5.45 18.22 -2.71
CA ALA A 375 3.99 18.33 -2.69
C ALA A 375 3.53 19.77 -2.41
N GLN A 376 4.15 20.48 -1.47
CA GLN A 376 3.83 21.87 -1.18
C GLN A 376 4.21 22.81 -2.33
N ASP A 377 5.31 22.55 -3.05
CA ASP A 377 5.66 23.29 -4.27
C ASP A 377 4.57 23.16 -5.35
N LEU A 378 4.03 21.95 -5.54
CA LEU A 378 2.91 21.74 -6.46
C LEU A 378 1.62 22.43 -5.97
N VAL A 379 1.35 22.40 -4.65
CA VAL A 379 0.21 23.13 -4.05
C VAL A 379 0.31 24.62 -4.34
N ALA A 380 1.49 25.20 -4.17
CA ALA A 380 1.73 26.61 -4.48
C ALA A 380 1.52 26.92 -5.97
N ALA A 381 2.01 26.06 -6.87
CA ALA A 381 1.83 26.21 -8.32
C ALA A 381 0.34 26.13 -8.72
N VAL A 382 -0.42 25.21 -8.14
CA VAL A 382 -1.88 25.09 -8.35
C VAL A 382 -2.61 26.34 -7.84
N ALA A 383 -2.24 26.86 -6.67
CA ALA A 383 -2.84 28.04 -6.08
C ALA A 383 -2.58 29.29 -6.94
N ALA A 384 -1.36 29.45 -7.47
CA ALA A 384 -1.00 30.54 -8.37
C ALA A 384 -1.78 30.50 -9.71
N ALA A 385 -2.26 29.35 -10.12
CA ALA A 385 -3.06 29.17 -11.34
C ALA A 385 -4.58 29.15 -11.10
N ARG A 386 -5.05 29.65 -9.94
CA ARG A 386 -6.47 29.64 -9.57
C ARG A 386 -7.35 30.39 -10.59
N ASP A 387 -6.89 31.53 -11.06
CA ASP A 387 -7.61 32.33 -12.05
C ASP A 387 -7.69 31.66 -13.43
N ALA A 388 -6.74 30.77 -13.72
CA ALA A 388 -6.78 29.89 -14.88
C ALA A 388 -7.62 28.61 -14.68
N GLY A 389 -8.44 28.55 -13.65
CA GLY A 389 -9.39 27.46 -13.41
C GLY A 389 -8.83 26.27 -12.61
N TRP A 390 -7.58 26.29 -12.13
CA TRP A 390 -7.06 25.19 -11.34
C TRP A 390 -7.54 25.22 -9.89
N ARG A 391 -7.91 24.04 -9.37
CA ARG A 391 -8.40 23.88 -7.99
C ARG A 391 -7.69 22.74 -7.30
N ARG A 392 -7.26 22.99 -6.07
CA ARG A 392 -6.92 21.94 -5.08
C ARG A 392 -8.23 21.51 -4.41
N LEU A 393 -8.48 20.18 -4.32
CA LEU A 393 -9.77 19.63 -3.90
C LEU A 393 -9.77 19.01 -2.50
N ALA A 394 -8.60 18.83 -1.89
CA ALA A 394 -8.46 18.26 -0.56
C ALA A 394 -7.29 18.89 0.18
N PRO A 395 -7.23 18.83 1.52
CA PRO A 395 -6.01 19.09 2.27
C PRO A 395 -4.84 18.24 1.77
N VAL A 396 -3.62 18.75 1.93
CA VAL A 396 -2.39 18.03 1.53
C VAL A 396 -1.49 17.86 2.75
N PRO A 397 -1.86 16.96 3.67
CA PRO A 397 -1.04 16.68 4.84
C PRO A 397 0.22 15.87 4.50
N LEU A 398 0.20 15.17 3.36
CA LEU A 398 1.26 14.28 2.89
C LEU A 398 1.64 14.62 1.43
N GLN A 399 2.14 13.65 0.69
CA GLN A 399 2.75 13.85 -0.63
C GLN A 399 1.77 13.76 -1.81
N THR A 400 0.46 13.63 -1.60
CA THR A 400 -0.53 13.51 -2.69
C THR A 400 -1.35 14.80 -2.83
N VAL A 401 -1.36 15.37 -4.03
CA VAL A 401 -2.12 16.59 -4.36
C VAL A 401 -3.29 16.22 -5.26
N CYS A 402 -4.50 16.50 -4.81
CA CYS A 402 -5.74 16.29 -5.55
C CYS A 402 -6.13 17.56 -6.28
N VAL A 403 -6.23 17.50 -7.61
CA VAL A 403 -6.44 18.68 -8.44
C VAL A 403 -7.52 18.46 -9.51
N ARG A 404 -8.16 19.55 -9.91
CA ARG A 404 -9.05 19.62 -11.06
C ARG A 404 -8.84 20.95 -11.79
N HIS A 405 -8.97 20.92 -13.10
CA HIS A 405 -9.05 22.11 -13.92
C HIS A 405 -10.52 22.38 -14.25
N GLU A 406 -11.02 23.53 -13.86
CA GLU A 406 -12.43 23.98 -13.95
C GLU A 406 -12.52 25.22 -14.85
N PRO A 407 -12.61 25.06 -16.18
CA PRO A 407 -12.80 26.19 -17.08
C PRO A 407 -14.10 26.95 -16.77
N PRO A 408 -14.15 28.28 -16.94
CA PRO A 408 -15.36 29.07 -16.76
C PRO A 408 -16.55 28.49 -17.55
N GLY A 409 -17.71 28.36 -16.91
CA GLY A 409 -18.93 27.86 -17.53
C GLY A 409 -19.01 26.34 -17.71
N MET A 410 -17.96 25.59 -17.38
CA MET A 410 -17.96 24.13 -17.48
C MET A 410 -18.36 23.49 -16.13
N GLY A 411 -19.31 22.58 -16.14
CA GLY A 411 -19.76 21.85 -14.94
C GLY A 411 -20.35 20.48 -15.27
N GLY A 412 -20.80 19.75 -14.26
CA GLY A 412 -21.45 18.46 -14.45
C GLY A 412 -20.59 17.43 -15.19
N GLU A 413 -21.22 16.66 -16.05
CA GLU A 413 -20.57 15.60 -16.84
C GLU A 413 -19.52 16.15 -17.82
N ALA A 414 -19.69 17.39 -18.32
CA ALA A 414 -18.70 18.01 -19.19
C ALA A 414 -17.36 18.25 -18.47
N LEU A 415 -17.41 18.64 -17.20
CA LEU A 415 -16.24 18.82 -16.37
C LEU A 415 -15.56 17.47 -16.06
N ASP A 416 -16.34 16.42 -15.83
CA ASP A 416 -15.85 15.08 -15.62
C ASP A 416 -15.15 14.52 -16.88
N ALA A 417 -15.78 14.68 -18.03
CA ALA A 417 -15.20 14.30 -19.33
C ALA A 417 -13.91 15.09 -19.62
N HIS A 418 -13.91 16.40 -19.34
CA HIS A 418 -12.72 17.24 -19.47
C HIS A 418 -11.58 16.73 -18.58
N THR A 419 -11.87 16.41 -17.30
CA THR A 419 -10.88 15.92 -16.36
C THR A 419 -10.26 14.61 -16.81
N LEU A 420 -11.07 13.63 -17.22
CA LEU A 420 -10.58 12.35 -17.74
C LEU A 420 -9.77 12.54 -19.02
N ALA A 421 -10.20 13.42 -19.91
CA ALA A 421 -9.54 13.65 -21.17
C ALA A 421 -8.14 14.28 -21.02
N TRP A 422 -7.96 15.29 -20.14
CA TRP A 422 -6.64 15.86 -19.98
C TRP A 422 -5.69 14.93 -19.19
N VAL A 423 -6.18 14.18 -18.21
CA VAL A 423 -5.40 13.15 -17.52
C VAL A 423 -4.90 12.10 -18.53
N GLU A 424 -5.78 11.61 -19.39
CA GLU A 424 -5.38 10.63 -20.41
C GLU A 424 -4.38 11.21 -21.42
N ARG A 425 -4.51 12.49 -21.81
CA ARG A 425 -3.51 13.15 -22.66
C ARG A 425 -2.13 13.18 -22.04
N VAL A 426 -2.02 13.47 -20.71
CA VAL A 426 -0.75 13.45 -20.00
C VAL A 426 -0.17 12.03 -19.99
N ASN A 427 -1.00 11.04 -19.66
CA ASN A 427 -0.59 9.64 -19.57
C ASN A 427 -0.18 9.07 -20.95
N ALA A 428 -0.95 9.36 -21.99
CA ALA A 428 -0.67 8.91 -23.37
C ALA A 428 0.58 9.56 -23.97
N ALA A 429 0.87 10.81 -23.60
CA ALA A 429 2.10 11.48 -24.02
C ALA A 429 3.36 10.88 -23.37
N GLY A 430 3.23 10.01 -22.38
CA GLY A 430 4.34 9.37 -21.70
C GLY A 430 5.21 10.31 -20.86
N VAL A 431 4.81 11.57 -20.69
CA VAL A 431 5.57 12.58 -19.91
C VAL A 431 5.46 12.32 -18.42
N ALA A 432 4.26 11.96 -17.96
CA ALA A 432 3.97 11.58 -16.58
C ALA A 432 2.86 10.53 -16.54
N TYR A 433 2.67 9.92 -15.37
CA TYR A 433 1.53 9.05 -15.13
C TYR A 433 0.74 9.55 -13.92
N LEU A 434 -0.54 9.86 -14.14
CA LEU A 434 -1.47 10.36 -13.14
C LEU A 434 -2.65 9.38 -12.97
N THR A 435 -3.26 9.35 -11.79
CA THR A 435 -4.45 8.51 -11.54
C THR A 435 -5.68 9.39 -11.39
N PRO A 436 -6.71 9.25 -12.26
CA PRO A 436 -8.02 9.86 -11.99
C PRO A 436 -8.71 9.13 -10.83
N ALA A 437 -9.49 9.86 -10.05
CA ALA A 437 -10.29 9.31 -8.97
C ALA A 437 -11.59 10.12 -8.79
N LEU A 438 -12.59 9.49 -8.18
CA LEU A 438 -13.83 10.18 -7.79
C LEU A 438 -13.68 10.78 -6.39
N LEU A 439 -14.14 12.02 -6.25
CA LEU A 439 -14.26 12.71 -4.98
C LEU A 439 -15.59 13.47 -4.95
N GLY A 440 -16.47 13.13 -4.00
CA GLY A 440 -17.81 13.71 -3.94
C GLY A 440 -18.63 13.50 -5.24
N GLY A 441 -18.47 12.36 -5.90
CA GLY A 441 -19.15 12.03 -7.16
C GLY A 441 -18.60 12.72 -8.40
N ARG A 442 -17.46 13.42 -8.33
CA ARG A 442 -16.80 14.12 -9.43
C ARG A 442 -15.38 13.63 -9.68
N TRP A 443 -14.98 13.54 -10.93
CA TRP A 443 -13.63 13.15 -11.30
C TRP A 443 -12.59 14.23 -10.96
N MET A 444 -11.46 13.80 -10.46
CA MET A 444 -10.27 14.61 -10.17
C MET A 444 -9.02 13.85 -10.60
N ALA A 445 -7.89 14.54 -10.69
CA ALA A 445 -6.58 13.92 -10.85
C ALA A 445 -5.86 13.89 -9.49
N ARG A 446 -5.21 12.76 -9.21
CA ARG A 446 -4.28 12.59 -8.11
C ARG A 446 -2.87 12.65 -8.63
N VAL A 447 -2.05 13.49 -8.01
CA VAL A 447 -0.61 13.60 -8.26
C VAL A 447 0.08 13.16 -6.98
N SER A 448 0.53 11.90 -6.95
CA SER A 448 1.19 11.30 -5.79
C SER A 448 2.71 11.40 -5.97
N LEU A 449 3.33 12.31 -5.26
CA LEU A 449 4.77 12.53 -5.29
C LEU A 449 5.46 11.64 -4.26
N GLY A 450 6.64 11.11 -4.55
CA GLY A 450 7.32 10.20 -3.61
C GLY A 450 8.13 9.11 -4.31
N GLY A 451 8.36 9.25 -5.61
CA GLY A 451 9.32 8.42 -6.32
C GLY A 451 10.75 8.68 -5.82
N LEU A 452 11.59 7.64 -5.81
CA LEU A 452 12.96 7.72 -5.30
C LEU A 452 13.77 8.86 -5.93
N ASN A 453 13.62 9.02 -7.23
CA ASN A 453 14.39 9.98 -8.05
C ASN A 453 13.57 11.21 -8.46
N THR A 454 12.37 11.40 -7.90
CA THR A 454 11.55 12.58 -8.19
C THR A 454 12.20 13.84 -7.61
N GLY A 455 12.49 14.81 -8.46
CA GLY A 455 13.07 16.09 -8.10
C GLY A 455 12.16 17.26 -8.42
N PRO A 456 12.59 18.52 -8.07
CA PRO A 456 11.81 19.73 -8.36
C PRO A 456 11.56 19.94 -9.86
N GLU A 457 12.49 19.49 -10.72
CA GLU A 457 12.34 19.59 -12.18
C GLU A 457 11.26 18.67 -12.72
N ASP A 458 11.16 17.47 -12.14
CA ASP A 458 10.10 16.53 -12.50
C ASP A 458 8.73 17.07 -12.13
N VAL A 459 8.59 17.66 -10.93
CA VAL A 459 7.33 18.30 -10.51
C VAL A 459 6.95 19.44 -11.43
N ARG A 460 7.92 20.29 -11.83
CA ARG A 460 7.69 21.35 -12.84
C ARG A 460 7.26 20.78 -14.19
N ALA A 461 7.90 19.70 -14.64
CA ALA A 461 7.56 19.03 -15.91
C ALA A 461 6.15 18.41 -15.86
N VAL A 462 5.79 17.74 -14.75
CA VAL A 462 4.44 17.21 -14.53
C VAL A 462 3.41 18.34 -14.56
N TRP A 463 3.65 19.43 -13.84
CA TRP A 463 2.75 20.58 -13.82
C TRP A 463 2.58 21.23 -15.19
N ALA A 464 3.68 21.43 -15.94
CA ALA A 464 3.62 21.96 -17.30
C ALA A 464 2.82 21.05 -18.25
N ALA A 465 3.03 19.72 -18.14
CA ALA A 465 2.28 18.75 -18.94
C ALA A 465 0.77 18.77 -18.62
N MET A 466 0.40 18.89 -17.34
CA MET A 466 -0.99 19.01 -16.90
C MET A 466 -1.65 20.26 -17.49
N ARG A 467 -0.99 21.42 -17.40
CA ARG A 467 -1.49 22.68 -17.96
C ARG A 467 -1.67 22.58 -19.47
N ALA A 468 -0.64 22.19 -20.20
CA ALA A 468 -0.71 22.06 -21.65
C ALA A 468 -1.78 21.05 -22.12
N ALA A 469 -2.01 19.98 -21.34
CA ALA A 469 -3.04 18.99 -21.64
C ALA A 469 -4.45 19.52 -21.36
N ALA A 470 -4.64 20.35 -20.35
CA ALA A 470 -5.94 20.94 -19.99
C ALA A 470 -6.35 22.07 -20.94
N GLU A 471 -5.37 22.87 -21.41
CA GLU A 471 -5.60 23.99 -22.34
C GLU A 471 -5.90 23.54 -23.79
N ARG A 472 -5.43 22.35 -24.19
CA ARG A 472 -5.83 21.76 -25.49
C ARG A 472 -7.31 21.46 -25.43
N ALA A 473 -8.11 22.28 -26.11
CA ALA A 473 -9.56 22.35 -26.05
C ALA A 473 -10.24 21.00 -25.79
N ALA A 474 -11.23 20.99 -24.89
CA ALA A 474 -12.28 20.00 -24.95
C ALA A 474 -12.75 19.90 -26.42
N PRO A 475 -12.98 18.69 -26.99
CA PRO A 475 -13.59 18.59 -28.29
C PRO A 475 -14.86 19.46 -28.29
N PRO A 476 -15.18 20.18 -29.38
CA PRO A 476 -16.38 20.97 -29.42
C PRO A 476 -17.53 20.07 -28.99
N ALA A 477 -18.33 20.57 -28.07
CA ALA A 477 -19.47 19.83 -27.57
C ALA A 477 -20.22 19.26 -28.77
N LEU A 478 -20.40 17.94 -28.80
CA LEU A 478 -21.30 17.29 -29.73
C LEU A 478 -22.64 18.02 -29.59
N ARG A 479 -22.98 18.81 -30.65
CA ARG A 479 -24.27 19.49 -30.79
C ARG A 479 -25.37 18.46 -30.98
#